data_0d003d7312b9b0a743f72308e09b6b2f
#
_entry.id   0d003d7312b9b0a743f72308e09b6b2f
#
_cell.length_a   1.000
_cell.length_b   1.000
_cell.length_c   1.000
_cell.angle_alpha   90.00
_cell.angle_beta   90.00
_cell.angle_gamma   90.00
#
_symmetry.space_group_name_H-M   'P 1'
#
loop_
_entity.id
_entity.type
_entity.pdbx_description
1 polymer ?
#
loop_
_entity_poly.entity_id
_entity_poly.type
_entity_poly.pdbx_seq_one_letter_code
_entity_poly.pdbx_strand_id
1 'polypeptide(L)'
;VDRAIQIVERAIAKYGAPVYVRHEIVHNRHVVERLRALGAVFVEDLDECPDDRPVVFSAHGVPKSVPAEAKARRMLFLDATCPLVSKVHIEAQRHFDAGREIVLIGHGGHPEVVGTMGQLPDGAVRLIETVEDAQAFQPRDPANVAFVTQTTLSVDDTADIVAALRARFPDIAAPHKEDICHATTNRQD
;
A
#
# COMPACT_ATOMS: atom_id res chain seq x y z
N VAL A 1 -5.74 1.40 11.35
CA VAL A 1 -4.87 2.34 12.08
C VAL A 1 -4.55 1.78 13.45
N ASP A 2 -5.53 1.53 14.31
CA ASP A 2 -5.33 1.10 15.71
C ASP A 2 -4.54 -0.22 15.83
N ARG A 3 -4.79 -1.17 14.93
CA ARG A 3 -4.05 -2.43 14.89
C ARG A 3 -2.55 -2.23 14.67
N ALA A 4 -2.16 -1.34 13.77
CA ALA A 4 -0.75 -1.07 13.50
C ALA A 4 -0.06 -0.41 14.71
N ILE A 5 -0.72 0.53 15.37
CA ILE A 5 -0.25 1.15 16.60
C ILE A 5 -0.03 0.08 17.69
N GLN A 6 -1.02 -0.80 17.90
CA GLN A 6 -0.94 -1.88 18.88
C GLN A 6 0.21 -2.86 18.58
N ILE A 7 0.47 -3.18 17.32
CA ILE A 7 1.60 -4.03 16.93
C ILE A 7 2.92 -3.42 17.37
N VAL A 8 3.13 -2.12 17.12
CA VAL A 8 4.36 -1.42 17.54
C VAL A 8 4.48 -1.38 19.07
N GLU A 9 3.41 -1.02 19.76
CA GLU A 9 3.41 -0.98 21.23
C GLU A 9 3.72 -2.35 21.84
N ARG A 10 3.12 -3.43 21.32
CA ARG A 10 3.39 -4.80 21.76
C ARG A 10 4.82 -5.25 21.42
N ALA A 11 5.34 -4.86 20.26
CA ALA A 11 6.72 -5.15 19.89
C ALA A 11 7.72 -4.48 20.85
N ILE A 12 7.49 -3.23 21.22
CA ILE A 12 8.32 -2.52 22.20
C ILE A 12 8.23 -3.20 23.56
N ALA A 13 7.04 -3.60 24.02
CA ALA A 13 6.84 -4.29 25.28
C ALA A 13 7.53 -5.67 25.30
N LYS A 14 7.51 -6.40 24.19
CA LYS A 14 8.05 -7.76 24.10
C LYS A 14 9.58 -7.80 23.89
N TYR A 15 10.09 -6.95 23.01
CA TYR A 15 11.49 -7.00 22.56
C TYR A 15 12.35 -5.87 23.13
N GLY A 16 11.73 -4.89 23.79
CA GLY A 16 12.40 -3.68 24.26
C GLY A 16 12.71 -2.69 23.15
N ALA A 17 13.07 -1.49 23.55
CA ALA A 17 13.50 -0.44 22.63
C ALA A 17 14.95 -0.68 22.17
N PRO A 18 15.36 -0.27 20.97
CA PRO A 18 14.52 0.32 19.93
C PRO A 18 13.78 -0.74 19.08
N VAL A 19 12.58 -0.38 18.62
CA VAL A 19 11.86 -1.10 17.58
C VAL A 19 11.78 -0.18 16.35
N TYR A 20 12.23 -0.67 15.22
CA TYR A 20 12.25 0.10 13.97
C TYR A 20 10.91 -0.03 13.25
N VAL A 21 10.42 1.07 12.71
CA VAL A 21 9.15 1.12 11.97
C VAL A 21 9.42 1.72 10.61
N ARG A 22 9.17 0.95 9.56
CA ARG A 22 9.35 1.40 8.19
C ARG A 22 8.14 2.24 7.77
N HIS A 23 8.37 3.51 7.52
CA HIS A 23 7.41 4.59 7.32
C HIS A 23 6.54 4.89 8.56
N GLU A 24 5.99 6.08 8.61
CA GLU A 24 5.02 6.44 9.63
C GLU A 24 3.77 5.57 9.51
N ILE A 25 3.32 5.03 10.64
CA ILE A 25 2.18 4.12 10.68
C ILE A 25 0.88 4.83 10.31
N VAL A 26 0.79 6.10 10.67
CA VAL A 26 -0.39 6.95 10.49
C VAL A 26 0.04 8.40 10.28
N HIS A 27 -0.75 9.14 9.55
CA HIS A 27 -0.55 10.58 9.36
C HIS A 27 -1.06 11.39 10.58
N ASN A 28 -0.70 10.94 11.78
CA ASN A 28 -1.05 11.61 13.04
C ASN A 28 0.22 11.84 13.86
N ARG A 29 0.67 13.08 13.86
CA ARG A 29 1.90 13.49 14.52
C ARG A 29 1.96 13.12 16.00
N HIS A 30 0.86 13.29 16.74
CA HIS A 30 0.81 12.98 18.17
C HIS A 30 1.02 11.48 18.43
N VAL A 31 0.46 10.61 17.58
CA VAL A 31 0.67 9.17 17.68
C VAL A 31 2.13 8.81 17.38
N VAL A 32 2.70 9.38 16.34
CA VAL A 32 4.11 9.15 15.97
C VAL A 32 5.04 9.58 17.08
N GLU A 33 4.84 10.78 17.65
CA GLU A 33 5.67 11.30 18.77
C GLU A 33 5.53 10.43 20.02
N ARG A 34 4.32 9.97 20.35
CA ARG A 34 4.10 9.03 21.46
C ARG A 34 4.87 7.73 21.28
N LEU A 35 4.82 7.15 20.11
CA LEU A 35 5.54 5.91 19.81
C LEU A 35 7.06 6.09 19.85
N ARG A 36 7.55 7.24 19.36
CA ARG A 36 8.99 7.61 19.52
C ARG A 36 9.41 7.69 20.98
N ALA A 37 8.60 8.28 21.82
CA ALA A 37 8.86 8.36 23.26
C ALA A 37 8.91 6.98 23.93
N LEU A 38 8.16 5.99 23.41
CA LEU A 38 8.18 4.61 23.88
C LEU A 38 9.38 3.80 23.35
N GLY A 39 10.10 4.29 22.34
CA GLY A 39 11.27 3.63 21.77
C GLY A 39 11.13 3.17 20.32
N ALA A 40 10.12 3.63 19.58
CA ALA A 40 10.02 3.42 18.16
C ALA A 40 10.97 4.35 17.40
N VAL A 41 11.66 3.80 16.38
CA VAL A 41 12.51 4.55 15.46
C VAL A 41 11.91 4.41 14.06
N PHE A 42 11.45 5.52 13.50
CA PHE A 42 10.87 5.54 12.16
C PHE A 42 11.98 5.69 11.12
N VAL A 43 11.97 4.81 10.14
CA VAL A 43 12.94 4.75 9.04
C VAL A 43 12.23 4.68 7.70
N GLU A 44 12.93 5.04 6.63
CA GLU A 44 12.42 4.92 5.27
C GLU A 44 12.77 3.57 4.65
N ASP A 45 13.98 3.09 4.87
CA ASP A 45 14.49 1.85 4.30
C ASP A 45 15.03 0.89 5.35
N LEU A 46 15.06 -0.43 5.01
CA LEU A 46 15.65 -1.46 5.86
C LEU A 46 17.14 -1.26 6.12
N ASP A 47 17.86 -0.58 5.21
CA ASP A 47 19.28 -0.27 5.36
C ASP A 47 19.58 0.55 6.62
N GLU A 48 18.61 1.30 7.12
CA GLU A 48 18.70 2.08 8.36
C GLU A 48 18.47 1.23 9.62
N CYS A 49 18.10 -0.04 9.46
CA CYS A 49 17.82 -0.96 10.58
C CYS A 49 18.98 -1.90 10.81
N PRO A 50 19.44 -2.08 12.06
CA PRO A 50 20.37 -3.15 12.40
C PRO A 50 19.69 -4.52 12.30
N ASP A 51 20.46 -5.57 11.98
CA ASP A 51 19.94 -6.93 11.77
C ASP A 51 19.42 -7.59 13.07
N ASP A 52 19.87 -7.12 14.22
CA ASP A 52 19.56 -7.69 15.54
C ASP A 52 18.36 -7.04 16.22
N ARG A 53 17.67 -6.11 15.56
CA ARG A 53 16.51 -5.43 16.11
C ARG A 53 15.24 -5.68 15.30
N PRO A 54 14.07 -5.74 15.97
CA PRO A 54 12.79 -5.90 15.29
C PRO A 54 12.46 -4.73 14.37
N VAL A 55 11.87 -5.03 13.22
CA VAL A 55 11.30 -4.03 12.31
C VAL A 55 9.82 -4.29 12.09
N VAL A 56 9.01 -3.25 12.08
CA VAL A 56 7.58 -3.30 11.78
C VAL A 56 7.33 -2.65 10.42
N PHE A 57 6.67 -3.36 9.53
CA PHE A 57 6.19 -2.79 8.27
C PHE A 57 4.89 -2.05 8.52
N SER A 58 4.81 -0.80 8.07
CA SER A 58 3.68 0.08 8.34
C SER A 58 2.37 -0.39 7.70
N ALA A 59 1.27 0.26 8.09
CA ALA A 59 -0.06 -0.04 7.56
C ALA A 59 -0.19 0.15 6.04
N HIS A 60 0.69 0.92 5.42
CA HIS A 60 0.68 1.19 3.97
C HIS A 60 1.10 -0.01 3.12
N GLY A 61 1.67 -1.06 3.74
CA GLY A 61 2.25 -2.18 3.00
C GLY A 61 3.65 -1.89 2.48
N VAL A 62 4.27 -2.91 1.93
CA VAL A 62 5.64 -2.84 1.39
C VAL A 62 5.75 -3.64 0.09
N PRO A 63 6.70 -3.29 -0.80
CA PRO A 63 7.05 -4.14 -1.93
C PRO A 63 7.48 -5.54 -1.45
N LYS A 64 7.29 -6.57 -2.27
CA LYS A 64 7.72 -7.95 -1.96
C LYS A 64 9.23 -8.07 -1.67
N SER A 65 10.04 -7.20 -2.24
CA SER A 65 11.49 -7.16 -2.01
C SER A 65 11.85 -6.88 -0.55
N VAL A 66 11.03 -6.13 0.18
CA VAL A 66 11.32 -5.73 1.56
C VAL A 66 11.26 -6.92 2.52
N PRO A 67 10.19 -7.73 2.62
CA PRO A 67 10.22 -8.93 3.45
C PRO A 67 11.25 -9.96 2.96
N ALA A 68 11.52 -10.04 1.67
CA ALA A 68 12.57 -10.91 1.14
C ALA A 68 13.96 -10.52 1.64
N GLU A 69 14.29 -9.22 1.66
CA GLU A 69 15.53 -8.69 2.20
C GLU A 69 15.63 -8.94 3.73
N ALA A 70 14.55 -8.68 4.47
CA ALA A 70 14.51 -8.94 5.90
C ALA A 70 14.79 -10.42 6.23
N LYS A 71 14.21 -11.34 5.46
CA LYS A 71 14.47 -12.79 5.60
C LYS A 71 15.92 -13.14 5.27
N ALA A 72 16.48 -12.58 4.20
CA ALA A 72 17.88 -12.82 3.81
C ALA A 72 18.87 -12.32 4.88
N ARG A 73 18.54 -11.22 5.53
CA ARG A 73 19.33 -10.67 6.67
C ARG A 73 19.01 -11.32 8.01
N ARG A 74 18.10 -12.29 8.06
CA ARG A 74 17.62 -12.97 9.28
C ARG A 74 17.08 -12.01 10.34
N MET A 75 16.45 -10.94 9.89
CA MET A 75 15.79 -9.97 10.76
C MET A 75 14.45 -10.51 11.26
N LEU A 76 14.09 -10.16 12.49
CA LEU A 76 12.72 -10.30 12.97
C LEU A 76 11.89 -9.15 12.40
N PHE A 77 10.86 -9.47 11.63
CA PHE A 77 9.93 -8.46 11.15
C PHE A 77 8.47 -8.79 11.50
N LEU A 78 7.69 -7.76 11.71
CA LEU A 78 6.25 -7.81 11.98
C LEU A 78 5.53 -7.04 10.88
N ASP A 79 4.53 -7.65 10.29
CA ASP A 79 3.74 -7.02 9.22
C ASP A 79 2.48 -6.37 9.80
N ALA A 80 2.46 -5.04 9.83
CA ALA A 80 1.32 -4.25 10.27
C ALA A 80 0.46 -3.73 9.11
N THR A 81 0.65 -4.25 7.90
CA THR A 81 -0.13 -3.85 6.71
C THR A 81 -1.64 -3.92 7.01
N CYS A 82 -2.34 -2.86 6.64
CA CYS A 82 -3.80 -2.81 6.77
C CYS A 82 -4.43 -3.94 5.94
N PRO A 83 -5.41 -4.68 6.49
CA PRO A 83 -6.09 -5.76 5.76
C PRO A 83 -6.69 -5.31 4.42
N LEU A 84 -7.15 -4.06 4.34
CA LEU A 84 -7.67 -3.51 3.10
C LEU A 84 -6.58 -3.36 2.02
N VAL A 85 -5.38 -2.91 2.42
CA VAL A 85 -4.21 -2.84 1.54
C VAL A 85 -3.77 -4.25 1.11
N SER A 86 -3.73 -5.20 2.04
CA SER A 86 -3.42 -6.60 1.71
C SER A 86 -4.40 -7.18 0.70
N LYS A 87 -5.68 -6.83 0.80
CA LYS A 87 -6.70 -7.23 -0.17
C LYS A 87 -6.39 -6.68 -1.58
N VAL A 88 -5.99 -5.42 -1.68
CA VAL A 88 -5.58 -4.83 -2.97
C VAL A 88 -4.37 -5.57 -3.56
N HIS A 89 -3.38 -5.92 -2.73
CA HIS A 89 -2.22 -6.71 -3.17
C HIS A 89 -2.63 -8.08 -3.73
N ILE A 90 -3.55 -8.77 -3.04
CA ILE A 90 -4.07 -10.09 -3.47
C ILE A 90 -4.84 -9.96 -4.79
N GLU A 91 -5.67 -8.94 -4.93
CA GLU A 91 -6.43 -8.70 -6.16
C GLU A 91 -5.51 -8.37 -7.34
N ALA A 92 -4.51 -7.53 -7.14
CA ALA A 92 -3.52 -7.23 -8.16
C ALA A 92 -2.80 -8.50 -8.65
N GLN A 93 -2.37 -9.36 -7.73
CA GLN A 93 -1.73 -10.64 -8.05
C GLN A 93 -2.68 -11.55 -8.83
N ARG A 94 -3.94 -11.63 -8.43
CA ARG A 94 -4.96 -12.45 -9.12
C ARG A 94 -5.19 -12.00 -10.55
N HIS A 95 -5.27 -10.70 -10.79
CA HIS A 95 -5.41 -10.14 -12.13
C HIS A 95 -4.18 -10.41 -13.00
N PHE A 96 -2.99 -10.29 -12.40
CA PHE A 96 -1.74 -10.62 -13.08
C PHE A 96 -1.69 -12.10 -13.49
N ASP A 97 -2.05 -13.00 -12.58
CA ASP A 97 -2.09 -14.45 -12.84
C ASP A 97 -3.12 -14.83 -13.93
N ALA A 98 -4.17 -14.02 -14.08
CA ALA A 98 -5.17 -14.16 -15.13
C ALA A 98 -4.75 -13.54 -16.48
N GLY A 99 -3.53 -13.00 -16.58
CA GLY A 99 -3.00 -12.40 -17.81
C GLY A 99 -3.50 -11.00 -18.11
N ARG A 100 -4.09 -10.31 -17.13
CA ARG A 100 -4.58 -8.94 -17.30
C ARG A 100 -3.47 -7.92 -17.07
N GLU A 101 -3.52 -6.83 -17.83
CA GLU A 101 -2.74 -5.63 -17.55
C GLU A 101 -3.44 -4.82 -16.45
N ILE A 102 -2.69 -4.36 -15.46
CA ILE A 102 -3.26 -3.77 -14.24
C ILE A 102 -3.00 -2.28 -14.21
N VAL A 103 -4.06 -1.52 -13.95
CA VAL A 103 -4.02 -0.09 -13.65
C VAL A 103 -4.18 0.10 -12.15
N LEU A 104 -3.31 0.88 -11.55
CA LEU A 104 -3.44 1.35 -10.17
C LEU A 104 -3.83 2.83 -10.16
N ILE A 105 -4.99 3.12 -9.62
CA ILE A 105 -5.42 4.51 -9.39
C ILE A 105 -4.85 4.95 -8.04
N GLY A 106 -4.00 5.96 -8.05
CA GLY A 106 -3.33 6.43 -6.83
C GLY A 106 -2.40 7.61 -7.06
N HIS A 107 -1.67 7.98 -6.02
CA HIS A 107 -0.70 9.07 -6.06
C HIS A 107 0.73 8.53 -6.13
N GLY A 108 1.50 8.94 -7.13
CA GLY A 108 2.90 8.55 -7.30
C GLY A 108 3.75 8.93 -6.07
N GLY A 109 4.63 8.01 -5.65
CA GLY A 109 5.49 8.19 -4.48
C GLY A 109 4.83 7.91 -3.13
N HIS A 110 3.52 7.76 -3.07
CA HIS A 110 2.85 7.36 -1.83
C HIS A 110 3.28 5.94 -1.41
N PRO A 111 3.60 5.68 -0.13
CA PRO A 111 4.08 4.36 0.31
C PRO A 111 3.17 3.20 -0.05
N GLU A 112 1.86 3.37 0.01
CA GLU A 112 0.88 2.36 -0.39
C GLU A 112 0.95 2.04 -1.89
N VAL A 113 1.13 3.05 -2.73
CA VAL A 113 1.29 2.90 -4.18
C VAL A 113 2.58 2.18 -4.51
N VAL A 114 3.69 2.59 -3.88
CA VAL A 114 4.99 1.92 -4.03
C VAL A 114 4.89 0.45 -3.60
N GLY A 115 4.24 0.17 -2.47
CA GLY A 115 4.03 -1.18 -1.96
C GLY A 115 3.20 -2.05 -2.90
N THR A 116 2.12 -1.52 -3.45
CA THR A 116 1.23 -2.24 -4.39
C THR A 116 1.92 -2.52 -5.73
N MET A 117 2.58 -1.52 -6.30
CA MET A 117 3.34 -1.71 -7.55
C MET A 117 4.46 -2.73 -7.37
N GLY A 118 5.09 -2.77 -6.21
CA GLY A 118 6.16 -3.69 -5.87
C GLY A 118 5.70 -5.12 -5.55
N GLN A 119 4.40 -5.44 -5.65
CA GLN A 119 3.91 -6.82 -5.55
C GLN A 119 4.13 -7.62 -6.83
N LEU A 120 4.27 -6.97 -7.96
CA LEU A 120 4.33 -7.57 -9.28
C LEU A 120 5.63 -7.17 -10.00
N PRO A 121 6.01 -7.91 -11.07
CA PRO A 121 7.18 -7.53 -11.86
C PRO A 121 7.09 -6.11 -12.41
N ASP A 122 8.25 -5.49 -12.67
CA ASP A 122 8.33 -4.15 -13.23
C ASP A 122 7.52 -4.04 -14.53
N GLY A 123 6.71 -2.98 -14.63
CA GLY A 123 5.87 -2.72 -15.80
C GLY A 123 4.53 -3.48 -15.82
N ALA A 124 4.27 -4.40 -14.87
CA ALA A 124 2.99 -5.10 -14.78
C ALA A 124 1.84 -4.21 -14.30
N VAL A 125 2.14 -3.16 -13.55
CA VAL A 125 1.18 -2.20 -13.01
C VAL A 125 1.46 -0.82 -13.59
N ARG A 126 0.42 -0.18 -14.13
CA ARG A 126 0.46 1.21 -14.64
C ARG A 126 -0.23 2.14 -13.66
N LEU A 127 0.49 3.18 -13.21
CA LEU A 127 -0.08 4.19 -12.33
C LEU A 127 -0.92 5.20 -13.13
N ILE A 128 -2.14 5.43 -12.66
CA ILE A 128 -3.07 6.45 -13.18
C ILE A 128 -3.40 7.38 -12.02
N GLU A 129 -3.06 8.66 -12.17
CA GLU A 129 -3.28 9.67 -11.12
C GLU A 129 -4.43 10.61 -11.43
N THR A 130 -4.75 10.80 -12.72
CA THR A 130 -5.74 11.77 -13.20
C THR A 130 -6.65 11.18 -14.28
N VAL A 131 -7.75 11.87 -14.59
CA VAL A 131 -8.63 11.53 -15.71
C VAL A 131 -7.85 11.59 -17.04
N GLU A 132 -6.97 12.56 -17.19
CA GLU A 132 -6.11 12.71 -18.37
C GLU A 132 -5.20 11.51 -18.56
N ASP A 133 -4.61 10.98 -17.48
CA ASP A 133 -3.82 9.75 -17.51
C ASP A 133 -4.66 8.56 -17.97
N ALA A 134 -5.89 8.45 -17.49
CA ALA A 134 -6.82 7.40 -17.89
C ALA A 134 -7.17 7.48 -19.40
N GLN A 135 -7.30 8.69 -19.93
CA GLN A 135 -7.56 8.93 -21.34
C GLN A 135 -6.36 8.65 -22.23
N ALA A 136 -5.15 8.85 -21.71
CA ALA A 136 -3.90 8.64 -22.43
C ALA A 136 -3.38 7.19 -22.35
N PHE A 137 -3.88 6.39 -21.43
CA PHE A 137 -3.43 5.03 -21.21
C PHE A 137 -3.63 4.15 -22.45
N GLN A 138 -2.60 3.43 -22.88
CA GLN A 138 -2.61 2.53 -24.03
C GLN A 138 -2.23 1.12 -23.58
N PRO A 139 -3.21 0.23 -23.29
CA PRO A 139 -2.95 -1.15 -22.95
C PRO A 139 -2.51 -1.97 -24.19
N ARG A 140 -1.82 -3.06 -23.96
CA ARG A 140 -1.47 -4.01 -25.00
C ARG A 140 -2.71 -4.72 -25.55
N ASP A 141 -3.65 -5.07 -24.68
CA ASP A 141 -4.93 -5.68 -25.04
C ASP A 141 -6.07 -4.99 -24.28
N PRO A 142 -6.86 -4.14 -24.94
CA PRO A 142 -7.96 -3.42 -24.32
C PRO A 142 -9.06 -4.30 -23.71
N ALA A 143 -9.14 -5.59 -24.13
CA ALA A 143 -10.11 -6.54 -23.60
C ALA A 143 -9.63 -7.20 -22.27
N ASN A 144 -8.34 -7.10 -21.94
CA ASN A 144 -7.73 -7.74 -20.77
C ASN A 144 -7.07 -6.72 -19.82
N VAL A 145 -7.86 -5.80 -19.34
CA VAL A 145 -7.43 -4.75 -18.40
C VAL A 145 -8.20 -4.90 -17.08
N ALA A 146 -7.52 -4.66 -15.98
CA ALA A 146 -8.11 -4.57 -14.65
C ALA A 146 -7.65 -3.29 -13.94
N PHE A 147 -8.40 -2.81 -12.97
CA PHE A 147 -7.94 -1.74 -12.11
C PHE A 147 -8.04 -2.10 -10.63
N VAL A 148 -7.14 -1.55 -9.86
CA VAL A 148 -7.17 -1.51 -8.39
C VAL A 148 -6.95 -0.07 -7.94
N THR A 149 -7.27 0.25 -6.69
CA THR A 149 -7.18 1.62 -6.17
C THR A 149 -6.35 1.68 -4.90
N GLN A 150 -5.65 2.80 -4.71
CA GLN A 150 -5.13 3.19 -3.40
C GLN A 150 -6.29 3.38 -2.43
N THR A 151 -6.17 2.89 -1.20
CA THR A 151 -7.29 2.84 -0.23
C THR A 151 -7.60 4.19 0.42
N THR A 152 -6.73 5.18 0.29
CA THR A 152 -6.82 6.51 0.94
C THR A 152 -7.14 7.65 -0.03
N LEU A 153 -7.74 7.34 -1.17
CA LEU A 153 -8.17 8.33 -2.15
C LEU A 153 -9.53 8.95 -1.81
N SER A 154 -9.79 10.13 -2.37
CA SER A 154 -11.14 10.71 -2.43
C SER A 154 -12.07 9.81 -3.27
N VAL A 155 -13.28 9.61 -2.78
CA VAL A 155 -14.32 8.82 -3.49
C VAL A 155 -14.66 9.48 -4.81
N ASP A 156 -14.81 10.82 -4.83
CA ASP A 156 -15.22 11.57 -6.01
C ASP A 156 -14.14 11.55 -7.09
N ASP A 157 -12.88 11.81 -6.71
CA ASP A 157 -11.75 11.77 -7.66
C ASP A 157 -11.58 10.37 -8.26
N THR A 158 -11.72 9.34 -7.43
CA THR A 158 -11.66 7.94 -7.88
C THR A 158 -12.80 7.62 -8.85
N ALA A 159 -14.02 8.07 -8.56
CA ALA A 159 -15.19 7.84 -9.42
C ALA A 159 -15.01 8.42 -10.83
N ASP A 160 -14.44 9.61 -10.94
CA ASP A 160 -14.19 10.26 -12.24
C ASP A 160 -13.15 9.49 -13.07
N ILE A 161 -12.08 9.04 -12.45
CA ILE A 161 -11.04 8.24 -13.11
C ILE A 161 -11.60 6.88 -13.54
N VAL A 162 -12.36 6.21 -12.68
CA VAL A 162 -13.02 4.92 -12.99
C VAL A 162 -14.00 5.09 -14.15
N ALA A 163 -14.80 6.16 -14.17
CA ALA A 163 -15.73 6.45 -15.26
C ALA A 163 -15.00 6.62 -16.60
N ALA A 164 -13.87 7.33 -16.61
CA ALA A 164 -13.05 7.51 -17.80
C ALA A 164 -12.47 6.18 -18.30
N LEU A 165 -11.99 5.31 -17.40
CA LEU A 165 -11.50 3.98 -17.74
C LEU A 165 -12.61 3.08 -18.29
N ARG A 166 -13.79 3.06 -17.67
CA ARG A 166 -14.94 2.25 -18.13
C ARG A 166 -15.49 2.71 -19.48
N ALA A 167 -15.43 4.00 -19.77
CA ALA A 167 -15.83 4.53 -21.09
C ALA A 167 -14.93 4.02 -22.22
N ARG A 168 -13.63 3.89 -21.94
CA ARG A 168 -12.64 3.37 -22.91
C ARG A 168 -12.56 1.85 -22.94
N PHE A 169 -12.71 1.20 -21.80
CA PHE A 169 -12.58 -0.25 -21.61
C PHE A 169 -13.85 -0.80 -20.94
N PRO A 170 -14.93 -1.04 -21.71
CA PRO A 170 -16.20 -1.50 -21.13
C PRO A 170 -16.11 -2.81 -20.35
N ASP A 171 -15.15 -3.67 -20.70
CA ASP A 171 -14.92 -4.97 -20.07
C ASP A 171 -13.86 -4.94 -18.96
N ILE A 172 -13.42 -3.75 -18.51
CA ILE A 172 -12.41 -3.62 -17.47
C ILE A 172 -12.85 -4.35 -16.19
N ALA A 173 -11.97 -5.21 -15.68
CA ALA A 173 -12.21 -5.89 -14.41
C ALA A 173 -12.02 -4.93 -13.23
N ALA A 174 -13.03 -4.86 -12.38
CA ALA A 174 -13.06 -4.00 -11.20
C ALA A 174 -12.85 -4.78 -9.91
N PRO A 175 -12.47 -4.12 -8.80
CA PRO A 175 -12.52 -4.71 -7.47
C PRO A 175 -13.91 -5.25 -7.12
N HIS A 176 -13.97 -6.35 -6.36
CA HIS A 176 -15.26 -6.94 -5.96
C HIS A 176 -16.06 -6.04 -4.99
N LYS A 177 -15.40 -5.14 -4.30
CA LYS A 177 -15.99 -4.12 -3.40
C LYS A 177 -15.16 -2.86 -3.50
N GLU A 178 -15.76 -1.73 -3.16
CA GLU A 178 -15.02 -0.47 -3.01
C GLU A 178 -13.94 -0.63 -1.93
N ASP A 179 -12.69 -0.41 -2.30
CA ASP A 179 -11.52 -0.58 -1.44
C ASP A 179 -11.06 0.76 -0.86
N ILE A 180 -12.01 1.63 -0.49
CA ILE A 180 -11.72 2.92 0.15
C ILE A 180 -11.79 2.76 1.66
N CYS A 181 -10.77 3.28 2.34
CA CYS A 181 -10.67 3.23 3.79
C CYS A 181 -11.74 4.11 4.46
N HIS A 182 -12.58 3.55 5.31
CA HIS A 182 -13.60 4.29 6.06
C HIS A 182 -13.03 5.45 6.89
N ALA A 183 -11.79 5.34 7.37
CA ALA A 183 -11.11 6.43 8.06
C ALA A 183 -10.86 7.65 7.16
N THR A 184 -10.77 7.44 5.84
CA THR A 184 -10.63 8.51 4.85
C THR A 184 -11.99 9.12 4.52
N THR A 185 -13.03 8.29 4.36
CA THR A 185 -14.40 8.74 4.10
C THR A 185 -14.93 9.63 5.23
N ASN A 186 -14.69 9.25 6.49
CA ASN A 186 -15.12 10.02 7.66
C ASN A 186 -14.37 11.35 7.88
N ARG A 187 -13.34 11.66 7.08
CA ARG A 187 -12.63 12.95 7.15
C ARG A 187 -13.10 13.94 6.08
N GLN A 188 -13.98 13.53 5.19
CA GLN A 188 -14.53 14.36 4.12
C GLN A 188 -15.88 15.00 4.51
N ASP A 189 -16.47 14.62 5.65
CA ASP A 189 -17.62 15.24 6.29
C ASP A 189 -17.13 16.21 7.39
#